data_14397c957db541e8752b4a0e354f036c
#
_entry.id   14397c957db541e8752b4a0e354f036c
#
_cell.length_a   1.000
_cell.length_b   1.000
_cell.length_c   1.000
_cell.angle_alpha   90.00
_cell.angle_beta   90.00
_cell.angle_gamma   90.00
#
_symmetry.space_group_name_H-M   'P 1'
#
loop_
_entity.id
_entity.type
_entity.pdbx_description
1 polymer ?
#
loop_
_entity_poly.entity_id
_entity_poly.type
_entity_poly.pdbx_seq_one_letter_code
_entity_poly.pdbx_strand_id
1 'polypeptide(L)'
;MFAVGPGTILRNGAAPTVDLCIGPHVLLDQHCTVGHDATLDAYTSLRPGAHISGAVHLESGVTVGAGAVVLPGVTIGARTTVGAGAVVTDDLPPNCTAVGVPARPQ
;
A
#
# COMPACT_ATOMS: atom_id res chain seq x y z
N MET A 1 1.23 12.04 13.87
CA MET A 1 2.05 12.89 12.98
C MET A 1 1.91 12.40 11.54
N PHE A 2 1.95 13.31 10.60
CA PHE A 2 1.88 12.98 9.17
C PHE A 2 3.20 13.40 8.53
N ALA A 3 4.00 12.41 8.09
CA ALA A 3 5.30 12.67 7.47
C ALA A 3 5.31 12.11 6.05
N VAL A 4 5.70 12.94 5.08
CA VAL A 4 5.76 12.57 3.66
C VAL A 4 7.13 12.92 3.13
N GLY A 5 7.80 11.93 2.53
CA GLY A 5 9.12 12.12 1.94
C GLY A 5 9.08 12.86 0.61
N PRO A 6 10.27 13.31 0.13
CA PRO A 6 10.35 14.04 -1.13
C PRO A 6 10.00 13.16 -2.33
N GLY A 7 9.48 13.77 -3.38
CA GLY A 7 9.13 13.07 -4.62
C GLY A 7 7.85 12.26 -4.56
N THR A 8 7.13 12.30 -3.44
CA THR A 8 5.86 11.59 -3.31
C THR A 8 4.74 12.36 -4.00
N ILE A 9 3.90 11.63 -4.73
CA ILE A 9 2.80 12.19 -5.53
C ILE A 9 1.47 11.71 -4.97
N LEU A 10 0.58 12.66 -4.66
CA LEU A 10 -0.80 12.38 -4.26
C LEU A 10 -1.71 12.83 -5.39
N ARG A 11 -2.47 11.89 -5.97
CA ARG A 11 -3.40 12.20 -7.04
C ARG A 11 -4.79 12.52 -6.51
N ASN A 12 -5.68 12.94 -7.40
CA ASN A 12 -7.05 13.34 -7.05
C ASN A 12 -7.77 12.26 -6.25
N GLY A 13 -8.40 12.68 -5.15
CA GLY A 13 -9.19 11.79 -4.32
C GLY A 13 -8.38 10.82 -3.48
N ALA A 14 -7.06 10.89 -3.50
CA ALA A 14 -6.25 10.12 -2.55
C ALA A 14 -6.50 10.66 -1.14
N ALA A 15 -6.78 9.77 -0.20
CA ALA A 15 -7.22 10.14 1.15
C ALA A 15 -6.35 9.47 2.21
N PRO A 16 -5.14 9.98 2.46
CA PRO A 16 -4.37 9.55 3.61
C PRO A 16 -4.98 10.12 4.89
N THR A 17 -4.89 9.36 5.97
CA THR A 17 -5.41 9.79 7.27
C THR A 17 -4.28 10.35 8.15
N VAL A 18 -4.38 10.16 9.48
CA VAL A 18 -3.42 10.73 10.42
C VAL A 18 -2.38 9.71 10.87
N ASP A 19 -1.28 10.20 11.42
CA ASP A 19 -0.20 9.38 11.99
C ASP A 19 0.42 8.44 10.97
N LEU A 20 0.65 8.97 9.76
CA LEU A 20 1.25 8.21 8.67
C LEU A 20 2.73 8.52 8.52
N CYS A 21 3.49 7.50 8.10
CA CYS A 21 4.85 7.68 7.61
C CYS A 21 4.87 7.26 6.15
N ILE A 22 5.04 8.23 5.25
CA ILE A 22 5.14 7.98 3.81
C ILE A 22 6.54 8.36 3.37
N GLY A 23 7.27 7.39 2.87
CA GLY A 23 8.64 7.58 2.42
C GLY A 23 8.74 8.38 1.13
N PRO A 24 9.97 8.54 0.59
CA PRO A 24 10.18 9.27 -0.66
C PRO A 24 9.71 8.46 -1.87
N HIS A 25 9.33 9.18 -2.92
CA HIS A 25 8.96 8.60 -4.22
C HIS A 25 7.83 7.58 -4.13
N VAL A 26 6.85 7.83 -3.26
CA VAL A 26 5.63 7.04 -3.15
C VAL A 26 4.57 7.63 -4.06
N LEU A 27 3.82 6.76 -4.74
CA LEU A 27 2.67 7.18 -5.55
C LEU A 27 1.37 6.76 -4.88
N LEU A 28 0.53 7.72 -4.53
CA LEU A 28 -0.85 7.46 -4.09
C LEU A 28 -1.75 7.89 -5.25
N ASP A 29 -2.20 6.92 -6.04
CA ASP A 29 -3.01 7.18 -7.21
C ASP A 29 -4.44 7.58 -6.83
N GLN A 30 -5.28 7.81 -7.85
CA GLN A 30 -6.62 8.35 -7.63
C GLN A 30 -7.47 7.47 -6.73
N HIS A 31 -8.19 8.11 -5.80
CA HIS A 31 -9.18 7.47 -4.94
C HIS A 31 -8.63 6.34 -4.05
N CYS A 32 -7.32 6.23 -3.88
CA CYS A 32 -6.78 5.30 -2.88
C CYS A 32 -7.00 5.86 -1.47
N THR A 33 -7.04 4.96 -0.49
CA THR A 33 -7.18 5.34 0.92
C THR A 33 -6.06 4.70 1.73
N VAL A 34 -5.58 5.42 2.74
CA VAL A 34 -4.54 4.93 3.64
C VAL A 34 -4.97 5.17 5.06
N GLY A 35 -5.12 4.09 5.82
CA GLY A 35 -5.56 4.14 7.21
C GLY A 35 -4.50 4.68 8.16
N HIS A 36 -4.91 4.99 9.40
CA HIS A 36 -4.03 5.57 10.41
C HIS A 36 -2.89 4.61 10.79
N ASP A 37 -1.76 5.18 11.20
CA ASP A 37 -0.57 4.43 11.63
C ASP A 37 0.03 3.53 10.56
N ALA A 38 -0.28 3.76 9.29
CA ALA A 38 0.33 3.02 8.20
C ALA A 38 1.73 3.56 7.89
N THR A 39 2.62 2.67 7.44
CA THR A 39 3.96 3.03 7.00
C THR A 39 4.14 2.57 5.57
N LEU A 40 4.43 3.51 4.69
CA LEU A 40 4.73 3.23 3.28
C LEU A 40 6.17 3.59 3.02
N ASP A 41 7.01 2.58 2.81
CA ASP A 41 8.43 2.81 2.57
C ASP A 41 8.66 3.36 1.14
N ALA A 42 9.91 3.72 0.84
CA ALA A 42 10.26 4.35 -0.43
C ALA A 42 9.79 3.53 -1.64
N TYR A 43 9.39 4.23 -2.70
CA TYR A 43 9.01 3.63 -3.99
C TYR A 43 7.80 2.71 -3.95
N THR A 44 6.97 2.79 -2.91
CA THR A 44 5.68 2.08 -2.93
C THR A 44 4.70 2.80 -3.85
N SER A 45 3.81 2.03 -4.47
CA SER A 45 2.78 2.58 -5.36
C SER A 45 1.43 1.98 -5.02
N LEU A 46 0.45 2.86 -4.77
CA LEU A 46 -0.94 2.45 -4.62
C LEU A 46 -1.67 2.85 -5.90
N ARG A 47 -2.18 1.86 -6.63
CA ARG A 47 -2.90 2.10 -7.88
C ARG A 47 -4.32 2.61 -7.56
N PRO A 48 -5.07 3.08 -8.58
CA PRO A 48 -6.38 3.70 -8.32
C PRO A 48 -7.31 2.83 -7.50
N GLY A 49 -7.91 3.42 -6.47
CA GLY A 49 -8.89 2.73 -5.63
C GLY A 49 -8.32 1.73 -4.64
N ALA A 50 -7.01 1.59 -4.53
CA ALA A 50 -6.41 0.70 -3.54
C ALA A 50 -6.76 1.19 -2.13
N HIS A 51 -7.06 0.26 -1.23
CA HIS A 51 -7.43 0.58 0.15
C HIS A 51 -6.44 -0.04 1.13
N ILE A 52 -5.71 0.79 1.83
CA ILE A 52 -4.75 0.37 2.85
C ILE A 52 -5.37 0.65 4.22
N SER A 53 -5.58 -0.40 4.99
CA SER A 53 -6.17 -0.29 6.33
C SER A 53 -5.12 0.22 7.34
N GLY A 54 -5.55 0.42 8.58
CA GLY A 54 -4.66 0.95 9.63
C GLY A 54 -3.52 0.01 9.99
N ALA A 55 -2.40 0.59 10.43
CA ALA A 55 -1.22 -0.13 10.92
C ALA A 55 -0.60 -1.08 9.89
N VAL A 56 -0.83 -0.87 8.61
CA VAL A 56 -0.20 -1.64 7.53
C VAL A 56 1.21 -1.12 7.29
N HIS A 57 2.13 -2.03 7.01
CA HIS A 57 3.47 -1.66 6.59
C HIS A 57 3.74 -2.21 5.20
N LEU A 58 3.96 -1.31 4.25
CA LEU A 58 4.42 -1.67 2.90
C LEU A 58 5.90 -1.39 2.81
N GLU A 59 6.70 -2.43 2.62
CA GLU A 59 8.13 -2.28 2.48
C GLU A 59 8.49 -1.71 1.10
N SER A 60 9.75 -1.34 0.90
CA SER A 60 10.17 -0.61 -0.30
C SER A 60 9.79 -1.31 -1.60
N GLY A 61 9.30 -0.53 -2.55
CA GLY A 61 9.00 -1.04 -3.89
C GLY A 61 7.73 -1.87 -4.01
N VAL A 62 6.91 -1.94 -2.96
CA VAL A 62 5.63 -2.66 -3.03
C VAL A 62 4.67 -1.92 -3.94
N THR A 63 3.97 -2.65 -4.79
CA THR A 63 2.88 -2.11 -5.62
C THR A 63 1.58 -2.78 -5.23
N VAL A 64 0.57 -1.97 -4.89
CA VAL A 64 -0.77 -2.47 -4.60
C VAL A 64 -1.68 -2.15 -5.77
N GLY A 65 -2.20 -3.19 -6.41
CA GLY A 65 -3.01 -3.07 -7.62
C GLY A 65 -4.31 -2.33 -7.42
N ALA A 66 -4.92 -1.92 -8.53
CA ALA A 66 -6.17 -1.15 -8.51
C ALA A 66 -7.27 -1.90 -7.75
N GLY A 67 -7.94 -1.21 -6.84
CA GLY A 67 -9.04 -1.77 -6.08
C GLY A 67 -8.67 -2.86 -5.07
N ALA A 68 -7.39 -3.16 -4.90
CA ALA A 68 -6.97 -4.14 -3.91
C ALA A 68 -7.15 -3.59 -2.49
N VAL A 69 -7.36 -4.50 -1.54
CA VAL A 69 -7.57 -4.15 -0.13
C VAL A 69 -6.52 -4.86 0.71
N VAL A 70 -5.84 -4.11 1.58
CA VAL A 70 -4.91 -4.69 2.56
C VAL A 70 -5.52 -4.52 3.95
N LEU A 71 -5.73 -5.62 4.65
CA LEU A 71 -6.39 -5.63 5.94
C LEU A 71 -5.49 -5.07 7.04
N PRO A 72 -6.08 -4.65 8.20
CA PRO A 72 -5.28 -4.00 9.26
C PRO A 72 -4.11 -4.85 9.75
N GLY A 73 -2.99 -4.18 10.02
CA GLY A 73 -1.83 -4.79 10.65
C GLY A 73 -0.96 -5.66 9.74
N VAL A 74 -1.29 -5.76 8.47
CA VAL A 74 -0.53 -6.59 7.52
C VAL A 74 0.78 -5.92 7.13
N THR A 75 1.85 -6.72 7.01
CA THR A 75 3.12 -6.28 6.45
C THR A 75 3.33 -6.97 5.09
N ILE A 76 3.64 -6.18 4.07
CA ILE A 76 3.95 -6.69 2.74
C ILE A 76 5.43 -6.49 2.47
N GLY A 77 6.12 -7.60 2.19
CA GLY A 77 7.57 -7.60 1.97
C GLY A 77 7.99 -6.82 0.73
N ALA A 78 9.25 -6.36 0.72
CA ALA A 78 9.78 -5.47 -0.31
C ALA A 78 9.58 -6.02 -1.72
N ARG A 79 9.26 -5.14 -2.65
CA ARG A 79 9.13 -5.43 -4.09
C ARG A 79 8.01 -6.43 -4.45
N THR A 80 7.13 -6.73 -3.52
CA THR A 80 5.96 -7.57 -3.80
C THR A 80 4.91 -6.75 -4.55
N THR A 81 4.27 -7.38 -5.52
CA THR A 81 3.15 -6.80 -6.26
C THR A 81 1.85 -7.50 -5.86
N VAL A 82 0.88 -6.71 -5.43
CA VAL A 82 -0.47 -7.21 -5.15
C VAL A 82 -1.33 -6.97 -6.37
N GLY A 83 -1.95 -8.03 -6.88
CA GLY A 83 -2.79 -7.93 -8.07
C GLY A 83 -4.05 -7.09 -7.85
N ALA A 84 -4.60 -6.57 -8.95
CA ALA A 84 -5.83 -5.78 -8.90
C ALA A 84 -6.97 -6.57 -8.27
N GLY A 85 -7.75 -5.92 -7.42
CA GLY A 85 -8.91 -6.53 -6.77
C GLY A 85 -8.59 -7.58 -5.71
N ALA A 86 -7.32 -7.84 -5.42
CA ALA A 86 -6.95 -8.81 -4.38
C ALA A 86 -7.27 -8.29 -2.99
N VAL A 87 -7.49 -9.22 -2.05
CA VAL A 87 -7.67 -8.88 -0.64
C VAL A 87 -6.57 -9.57 0.16
N VAL A 88 -5.65 -8.76 0.72
CA VAL A 88 -4.52 -9.27 1.49
C VAL A 88 -4.92 -9.40 2.94
N THR A 89 -5.02 -10.64 3.42
CA THR A 89 -5.45 -10.95 4.78
C THR A 89 -4.29 -11.27 5.72
N ASP A 90 -3.16 -11.69 5.18
CA ASP A 90 -1.97 -12.09 5.94
C ASP A 90 -0.72 -11.43 5.37
N ASP A 91 0.35 -11.42 6.16
CA ASP A 91 1.62 -10.89 5.70
C ASP A 91 2.10 -11.61 4.44
N LEU A 92 2.72 -10.86 3.54
CA LEU A 92 3.28 -11.42 2.31
C LEU A 92 4.80 -11.30 2.32
N PRO A 93 5.50 -12.33 1.80
CA PRO A 93 6.95 -12.30 1.71
C PRO A 93 7.41 -11.29 0.65
N PRO A 94 8.70 -10.91 0.66
CA PRO A 94 9.23 -10.03 -0.39
C PRO A 94 9.34 -10.74 -1.73
N ASN A 95 9.46 -9.95 -2.78
CA ASN A 95 9.79 -10.38 -4.14
C ASN A 95 8.80 -11.38 -4.72
N CYS A 96 7.51 -11.24 -4.43
CA CYS A 96 6.50 -12.12 -5.00
C CYS A 96 5.38 -11.30 -5.66
N THR A 97 4.52 -12.00 -6.38
CA THR A 97 3.26 -11.46 -6.88
C THR A 97 2.13 -12.24 -6.21
N ALA A 98 1.23 -11.54 -5.54
CA ALA A 98 0.13 -12.17 -4.82
C ALA A 98 -1.19 -11.74 -5.45
N VAL A 99 -2.10 -12.69 -5.68
CA VAL A 99 -3.39 -12.44 -6.33
C VAL A 99 -4.51 -13.17 -5.61
N GLY A 100 -5.71 -12.69 -5.81
CA GLY A 100 -6.93 -13.38 -5.37
C GLY A 100 -7.49 -12.90 -4.04
N VAL A 101 -8.54 -13.59 -3.59
CA VAL A 101 -9.25 -13.35 -2.34
C VAL A 101 -9.39 -14.68 -1.61
N PRO A 102 -8.59 -14.95 -0.56
CA PRO A 102 -7.48 -14.14 -0.07
C PRO A 102 -6.28 -14.15 -1.02
N ALA A 103 -5.49 -13.08 -0.98
CA ALA A 103 -4.30 -13.00 -1.83
C ALA A 103 -3.27 -14.05 -1.46
N ARG A 104 -2.75 -14.74 -2.46
CA ARG A 104 -1.74 -15.78 -2.28
C ARG A 104 -0.59 -15.53 -3.26
N PRO A 105 0.67 -15.76 -2.85
CA PRO A 105 1.80 -15.71 -3.78
C PRO A 105 1.63 -16.72 -4.91
N GLN A 106 1.94 -16.25 -6.10
CA GLN A 106 1.99 -17.12 -7.28
C GLN A 106 3.29 -17.90 -7.31
#